data_7ca6b2ef8741a39d9c7279ac490b026b
#
_entry.id   7ca6b2ef8741a39d9c7279ac490b026b
#
_cell.length_a   1.000
_cell.length_b   1.000
_cell.length_c   1.000
_cell.angle_alpha   90.00
_cell.angle_beta   90.00
_cell.angle_gamma   90.00
#
_symmetry.space_group_name_H-M   'P 1'
#
loop_
_entity.id
_entity.type
_entity.pdbx_description
1 polymer ?
#
loop_
_entity_poly.entity_id
_entity_poly.type
_entity_poly.pdbx_seq_one_letter_code
_entity_poly.pdbx_strand_id
1 'polypeptide(L)'
;EIAKAKSFLDSSKKKYYEDIKLKPSVSQEQQKANDFFNRYNEEQKVIQQRHESFTNNTKKLFADEFKGFEYNVGDKSFRYNVNNKNDVAQNQSDLNNFVGKFLDKKGEIKDYRGYHKALYTASNADKIAKHFYEQGKTDAIRDVNAKSKNITNEVRATSSGEMFINGLKVKAISGVDSSKLKIKTKK
;
A
#
# COMPACT_ATOMS: atom_id res chain seq x y z
N GLU A 1 68.38 1.02 -58.10
CA GLU A 1 67.50 1.73 -57.20
C GLU A 1 66.35 0.84 -56.65
N ILE A 2 65.67 0.06 -57.44
CA ILE A 2 64.56 -0.84 -57.03
C ILE A 2 65.02 -1.87 -55.99
N ALA A 3 66.25 -2.44 -56.09
CA ALA A 3 66.74 -3.37 -55.07
C ALA A 3 67.01 -2.74 -53.74
N LYS A 4 67.40 -1.44 -53.66
CA LYS A 4 67.56 -0.66 -52.43
C LYS A 4 66.23 -0.33 -51.80
N ALA A 5 65.21 0.03 -52.57
CA ALA A 5 63.91 0.28 -52.14
C ALA A 5 63.24 -0.97 -51.54
N LYS A 6 63.42 -2.13 -52.16
CA LYS A 6 62.91 -3.40 -51.67
C LYS A 6 63.56 -3.83 -50.35
N SER A 7 64.90 -3.68 -50.25
CA SER A 7 65.63 -3.92 -48.99
C SER A 7 65.21 -3.01 -47.86
N PHE A 8 64.99 -1.74 -48.18
CA PHE A 8 64.45 -0.75 -47.14
C PHE A 8 63.04 -1.13 -46.69
N LEU A 9 62.19 -1.49 -47.63
CA LEU A 9 60.83 -1.92 -47.28
C LEU A 9 60.83 -3.20 -46.42
N ASP A 10 61.64 -4.19 -46.74
CA ASP A 10 61.76 -5.41 -45.96
C ASP A 10 62.37 -5.18 -44.59
N SER A 11 63.34 -4.29 -44.44
CA SER A 11 63.88 -3.90 -43.13
C SER A 11 62.89 -3.09 -42.30
N SER A 12 62.14 -2.17 -42.90
CA SER A 12 61.09 -1.40 -42.23
C SER A 12 59.94 -2.29 -41.77
N LYS A 13 59.56 -3.27 -42.61
CA LYS A 13 58.55 -4.25 -42.26
C LYS A 13 58.98 -5.16 -41.12
N LYS A 14 60.21 -5.62 -41.08
CA LYS A 14 60.79 -6.38 -39.97
C LYS A 14 60.76 -5.56 -38.65
N LYS A 15 61.28 -4.33 -38.71
CA LYS A 15 61.24 -3.45 -37.56
C LYS A 15 59.80 -3.21 -37.05
N TYR A 16 58.85 -2.96 -37.92
CA TYR A 16 57.47 -2.77 -37.56
C TYR A 16 56.83 -4.02 -36.92
N TYR A 17 57.18 -5.21 -37.43
CA TYR A 17 56.74 -6.47 -36.81
C TYR A 17 57.43 -6.74 -35.47
N GLU A 18 58.65 -6.35 -35.27
CA GLU A 18 59.35 -6.42 -33.98
C GLU A 18 58.78 -5.44 -32.99
N ASP A 19 58.50 -4.20 -33.39
CA ASP A 19 57.84 -3.19 -32.58
C ASP A 19 56.41 -3.60 -32.15
N ILE A 20 55.68 -4.29 -33.02
CA ILE A 20 54.38 -4.87 -32.68
C ILE A 20 54.52 -6.05 -31.70
N LYS A 21 55.53 -6.87 -31.83
CA LYS A 21 55.81 -7.97 -30.90
C LYS A 21 56.35 -7.51 -29.57
N LEU A 22 57.10 -6.39 -29.55
CA LEU A 22 57.68 -5.79 -28.34
C LEU A 22 56.70 -4.85 -27.62
N LYS A 23 55.61 -4.41 -28.26
CA LYS A 23 54.55 -3.71 -27.54
C LYS A 23 53.90 -4.71 -26.59
N PRO A 24 54.08 -4.56 -25.27
CA PRO A 24 53.40 -5.42 -24.34
C PRO A 24 51.91 -5.34 -24.66
N SER A 25 51.33 -6.49 -24.99
CA SER A 25 49.92 -6.64 -25.22
C SER A 25 49.17 -5.85 -24.16
N VAL A 26 48.45 -4.79 -24.54
CA VAL A 26 47.53 -4.03 -23.70
C VAL A 26 48.21 -3.48 -22.44
N SER A 27 48.38 -2.18 -22.33
CA SER A 27 48.95 -1.58 -21.12
C SER A 27 48.20 -2.02 -19.89
N GLN A 28 48.84 -2.09 -18.72
CA GLN A 28 48.18 -2.45 -17.47
C GLN A 28 46.94 -1.55 -17.18
N GLU A 29 46.98 -0.30 -17.63
CA GLU A 29 45.84 0.61 -17.54
C GLU A 29 44.67 0.20 -18.42
N GLN A 30 44.96 -0.24 -19.66
CA GLN A 30 43.92 -0.77 -20.56
C GLN A 30 43.37 -2.09 -20.07
N GLN A 31 44.17 -2.96 -19.46
CA GLN A 31 43.67 -4.19 -18.82
C GLN A 31 42.74 -3.84 -17.64
N LYS A 32 43.12 -2.93 -16.74
CA LYS A 32 42.28 -2.48 -15.64
C LYS A 32 40.97 -1.83 -16.13
N ALA A 33 41.04 -1.03 -17.20
CA ALA A 33 39.86 -0.44 -17.82
C ALA A 33 38.92 -1.52 -18.39
N ASN A 34 39.46 -2.50 -19.12
CA ASN A 34 38.68 -3.61 -19.68
C ASN A 34 38.03 -4.45 -18.54
N ASP A 35 38.81 -4.77 -17.51
CA ASP A 35 38.28 -5.52 -16.35
C ASP A 35 37.19 -4.73 -15.62
N PHE A 36 37.34 -3.43 -15.51
CA PHE A 36 36.30 -2.56 -14.97
C PHE A 36 35.02 -2.57 -15.81
N PHE A 37 35.16 -2.39 -17.13
CA PHE A 37 34.03 -2.43 -18.05
C PHE A 37 33.34 -3.81 -18.09
N ASN A 38 34.10 -4.88 -18.05
CA ASN A 38 33.57 -6.24 -18.04
C ASN A 38 32.76 -6.45 -16.75
N ARG A 39 33.31 -6.09 -15.58
CA ARG A 39 32.59 -6.18 -14.30
C ARG A 39 31.36 -5.30 -14.29
N TYR A 40 31.46 -4.06 -14.77
CA TYR A 40 30.31 -3.16 -14.88
C TYR A 40 29.21 -3.75 -15.76
N ASN A 41 29.55 -4.28 -16.91
CA ASN A 41 28.58 -4.91 -17.81
C ASN A 41 27.95 -6.16 -17.20
N GLU A 42 28.70 -6.97 -16.47
CA GLU A 42 28.19 -8.14 -15.74
C GLU A 42 27.24 -7.70 -14.61
N GLU A 43 27.61 -6.68 -13.85
CA GLU A 43 26.75 -6.12 -12.81
C GLU A 43 25.44 -5.56 -13.39
N GLN A 44 25.50 -4.85 -14.51
CA GLN A 44 24.29 -4.34 -15.19
C GLN A 44 23.38 -5.49 -15.66
N LYS A 45 23.94 -6.56 -16.22
CA LYS A 45 23.16 -7.75 -16.61
C LYS A 45 22.47 -8.39 -15.39
N VAL A 46 23.18 -8.52 -14.28
CA VAL A 46 22.63 -9.08 -13.03
C VAL A 46 21.52 -8.19 -12.47
N ILE A 47 21.71 -6.86 -12.47
CA ILE A 47 20.70 -5.91 -12.04
C ILE A 47 19.44 -6.02 -12.91
N GLN A 48 19.61 -6.06 -14.22
CA GLN A 48 18.50 -6.23 -15.17
C GLN A 48 17.76 -7.56 -14.95
N GLN A 49 18.47 -8.67 -14.83
CA GLN A 49 17.86 -9.97 -14.54
C GLN A 49 17.08 -10.00 -13.23
N ARG A 50 17.62 -9.34 -12.18
CA ARG A 50 16.92 -9.21 -10.88
C ARG A 50 15.65 -8.37 -11.01
N HIS A 51 15.72 -7.28 -11.76
CA HIS A 51 14.57 -6.42 -12.01
C HIS A 51 13.48 -7.16 -12.80
N GLU A 52 13.84 -7.86 -13.87
CA GLU A 52 12.92 -8.69 -14.67
C GLU A 52 12.28 -9.80 -13.82
N SER A 53 13.09 -10.50 -13.03
CA SER A 53 12.62 -11.53 -12.12
C SER A 53 11.64 -10.97 -11.08
N PHE A 54 11.97 -9.83 -10.47
CA PHE A 54 11.10 -9.15 -9.51
C PHE A 54 9.77 -8.72 -10.15
N THR A 55 9.83 -8.11 -11.33
CA THR A 55 8.63 -7.70 -12.09
C THR A 55 7.74 -8.89 -12.44
N ASN A 56 8.34 -9.99 -12.90
CA ASN A 56 7.60 -11.20 -13.24
C ASN A 56 6.96 -11.86 -12.01
N ASN A 57 7.68 -11.90 -10.89
CA ASN A 57 7.14 -12.44 -9.64
C ASN A 57 6.03 -11.55 -9.07
N THR A 58 6.17 -10.22 -9.18
CA THR A 58 5.11 -9.27 -8.80
C THR A 58 3.85 -9.49 -9.65
N LYS A 59 3.99 -9.62 -10.97
CA LYS A 59 2.85 -9.93 -11.85
C LYS A 59 2.17 -11.25 -11.49
N LYS A 60 2.96 -12.29 -11.18
CA LYS A 60 2.42 -13.59 -10.75
C LYS A 60 1.66 -13.48 -9.42
N LEU A 61 2.19 -12.71 -8.46
CA LEU A 61 1.54 -12.48 -7.16
C LEU A 61 0.16 -11.82 -7.34
N PHE A 62 0.06 -10.80 -8.20
CA PHE A 62 -1.17 -10.05 -8.43
C PHE A 62 -2.07 -10.64 -9.55
N ALA A 63 -1.78 -11.86 -10.03
CA ALA A 63 -2.62 -12.56 -10.98
C ALA A 63 -4.04 -12.83 -10.43
N ASP A 64 -4.90 -13.46 -11.21
CA ASP A 64 -6.32 -13.61 -10.93
C ASP A 64 -6.65 -14.25 -9.57
N GLU A 65 -5.77 -15.11 -9.05
CA GLU A 65 -5.92 -15.75 -7.73
C GLU A 65 -5.67 -14.82 -6.53
N PHE A 66 -5.10 -13.63 -6.76
CA PHE A 66 -4.86 -12.69 -5.67
C PHE A 66 -6.17 -12.13 -5.11
N LYS A 67 -6.50 -12.52 -3.88
CA LYS A 67 -7.74 -12.14 -3.19
C LYS A 67 -7.61 -10.88 -2.32
N GLY A 68 -6.43 -10.29 -2.24
CA GLY A 68 -6.14 -9.14 -1.37
C GLY A 68 -5.12 -9.45 -0.30
N PHE A 69 -4.78 -8.43 0.49
CA PHE A 69 -3.84 -8.56 1.60
C PHE A 69 -4.54 -9.02 2.87
N GLU A 70 -3.93 -9.96 3.59
CA GLU A 70 -4.44 -10.45 4.87
C GLU A 70 -3.73 -9.74 6.04
N TYR A 71 -4.50 -9.38 7.06
CA TYR A 71 -4.03 -8.76 8.29
C TYR A 71 -4.47 -9.60 9.47
N ASN A 72 -3.53 -10.00 10.32
CA ASN A 72 -3.79 -10.79 11.50
C ASN A 72 -4.06 -9.89 12.71
N VAL A 73 -5.24 -10.03 13.28
CA VAL A 73 -5.72 -9.23 14.41
C VAL A 73 -6.10 -10.16 15.56
N GLY A 74 -5.11 -10.61 16.32
CA GLY A 74 -5.29 -11.63 17.36
C GLY A 74 -5.74 -12.97 16.74
N ASP A 75 -6.89 -13.47 17.14
CA ASP A 75 -7.46 -14.74 16.66
C ASP A 75 -8.23 -14.62 15.33
N LYS A 76 -8.25 -13.43 14.73
CA LYS A 76 -8.98 -13.13 13.51
C LYS A 76 -8.05 -12.70 12.40
N SER A 77 -8.37 -13.08 11.17
CA SER A 77 -7.73 -12.58 9.96
C SER A 77 -8.74 -11.76 9.15
N PHE A 78 -8.32 -10.56 8.76
CA PHE A 78 -9.11 -9.66 7.90
C PHE A 78 -8.42 -9.52 6.56
N ARG A 79 -9.20 -9.61 5.49
CA ARG A 79 -8.70 -9.45 4.14
C ARG A 79 -9.11 -8.08 3.59
N TYR A 80 -8.11 -7.32 3.14
CA TYR A 80 -8.33 -6.08 2.42
C TYR A 80 -8.29 -6.34 0.92
N ASN A 81 -9.41 -6.16 0.25
CA ASN A 81 -9.52 -6.37 -1.19
C ASN A 81 -8.89 -5.22 -1.95
N VAL A 82 -8.07 -5.55 -2.95
CA VAL A 82 -7.43 -4.59 -3.85
C VAL A 82 -8.21 -4.57 -5.17
N ASN A 83 -8.83 -3.44 -5.48
CA ASN A 83 -9.66 -3.32 -6.68
C ASN A 83 -8.83 -3.21 -7.96
N ASN A 84 -7.72 -2.45 -7.94
CA ASN A 84 -6.88 -2.19 -9.09
C ASN A 84 -5.58 -2.99 -9.02
N LYS A 85 -5.67 -4.32 -9.10
CA LYS A 85 -4.52 -5.23 -8.97
C LYS A 85 -3.39 -4.91 -9.95
N ASN A 86 -3.73 -4.63 -11.21
CA ASN A 86 -2.75 -4.35 -12.27
C ASN A 86 -1.99 -3.05 -12.01
N ASP A 87 -2.67 -1.99 -11.59
CA ASP A 87 -2.05 -0.70 -11.27
C ASP A 87 -1.12 -0.83 -10.05
N VAL A 88 -1.57 -1.60 -9.04
CA VAL A 88 -0.75 -1.90 -7.86
C VAL A 88 0.48 -2.71 -8.24
N ALA A 89 0.32 -3.76 -9.05
CA ALA A 89 1.43 -4.57 -9.55
C ALA A 89 2.45 -3.72 -10.31
N GLN A 90 1.99 -2.85 -11.21
CA GLN A 90 2.85 -1.97 -11.99
C GLN A 90 3.60 -0.97 -11.10
N ASN A 91 2.90 -0.31 -10.18
CA ASN A 91 3.50 0.66 -9.27
C ASN A 91 4.49 0.03 -8.29
N GLN A 92 4.25 -1.22 -7.87
CA GLN A 92 5.10 -1.94 -6.92
C GLN A 92 6.20 -2.77 -7.61
N SER A 93 6.20 -2.86 -8.94
CA SER A 93 7.26 -3.53 -9.70
C SER A 93 8.59 -2.77 -9.71
N ASP A 94 8.58 -1.50 -9.35
CA ASP A 94 9.78 -0.68 -9.18
C ASP A 94 9.82 -0.08 -7.78
N LEU A 95 10.85 -0.47 -7.02
CA LEU A 95 11.08 0.03 -5.66
C LEU A 95 11.29 1.54 -5.61
N ASN A 96 11.83 2.13 -6.68
CA ASN A 96 12.03 3.58 -6.77
C ASN A 96 10.71 4.34 -6.76
N ASN A 97 9.61 3.76 -7.26
CA ASN A 97 8.29 4.37 -7.22
C ASN A 97 7.81 4.62 -5.79
N PHE A 98 8.20 3.76 -4.84
CA PHE A 98 7.88 3.97 -3.43
C PHE A 98 8.73 5.08 -2.81
N VAL A 99 10.05 5.01 -2.97
CA VAL A 99 10.99 5.97 -2.39
C VAL A 99 10.82 7.34 -3.04
N GLY A 100 10.62 7.38 -4.35
CA GLY A 100 10.44 8.61 -5.13
C GLY A 100 9.30 9.51 -4.66
N LYS A 101 8.28 8.96 -3.97
CA LYS A 101 7.19 9.77 -3.38
C LYS A 101 7.66 10.72 -2.29
N PHE A 102 8.77 10.43 -1.65
CA PHE A 102 9.33 11.19 -0.53
C PHE A 102 10.53 12.04 -0.92
N LEU A 103 11.02 11.89 -2.17
CA LEU A 103 12.18 12.62 -2.68
C LEU A 103 11.76 13.93 -3.36
N ASP A 104 12.68 14.89 -3.35
CA ASP A 104 12.60 16.10 -4.16
C ASP A 104 13.22 15.88 -5.55
N LYS A 105 13.26 16.97 -6.36
CA LYS A 105 13.88 16.95 -7.70
C LYS A 105 15.40 16.70 -7.69
N LYS A 106 16.04 16.86 -6.53
CA LYS A 106 17.48 16.62 -6.35
C LYS A 106 17.79 15.23 -5.85
N GLY A 107 16.76 14.43 -5.53
CA GLY A 107 16.90 13.09 -4.96
C GLY A 107 17.12 13.09 -3.45
N GLU A 108 16.87 14.22 -2.76
CA GLU A 108 16.93 14.31 -1.31
C GLU A 108 15.55 14.06 -0.69
N ILE A 109 15.52 13.48 0.52
CA ILE A 109 14.26 13.24 1.22
C ILE A 109 13.66 14.58 1.65
N LYS A 110 12.51 14.92 1.09
CA LYS A 110 11.73 16.11 1.42
C LYS A 110 10.72 15.84 2.54
N ASP A 111 10.05 14.67 2.50
CA ASP A 111 9.04 14.29 3.48
C ASP A 111 9.56 13.16 4.39
N TYR A 112 10.38 13.54 5.36
CA TYR A 112 10.90 12.61 6.39
C TYR A 112 9.77 11.92 7.17
N ARG A 113 8.73 12.69 7.55
CA ARG A 113 7.63 12.16 8.36
C ARG A 113 6.82 11.12 7.59
N GLY A 114 6.49 11.40 6.33
CA GLY A 114 5.80 10.47 5.45
C GLY A 114 6.60 9.21 5.20
N TYR A 115 7.89 9.35 4.92
CA TYR A 115 8.80 8.23 4.73
C TYR A 115 8.84 7.30 5.95
N HIS A 116 9.14 7.83 7.13
CA HIS A 116 9.21 7.02 8.34
C HIS A 116 7.87 6.41 8.74
N LYS A 117 6.76 7.15 8.55
CA LYS A 117 5.41 6.61 8.76
C LYS A 117 5.11 5.44 7.83
N ALA A 118 5.41 5.57 6.55
CA ALA A 118 5.18 4.52 5.56
C ALA A 118 6.02 3.27 5.86
N LEU A 119 7.30 3.44 6.18
CA LEU A 119 8.21 2.34 6.53
C LEU A 119 7.76 1.62 7.81
N TYR A 120 7.38 2.39 8.85
CA TYR A 120 6.87 1.82 10.10
C TYR A 120 5.56 1.05 9.87
N THR A 121 4.65 1.61 9.05
CA THR A 121 3.38 0.96 8.71
C THR A 121 3.61 -0.35 7.98
N ALA A 122 4.51 -0.38 7.00
CA ALA A 122 4.85 -1.60 6.27
C ALA A 122 5.43 -2.69 7.20
N SER A 123 6.28 -2.29 8.15
CA SER A 123 6.92 -3.23 9.09
C SER A 123 6.00 -3.70 10.23
N ASN A 124 4.89 -2.99 10.51
CA ASN A 124 4.01 -3.27 11.64
C ASN A 124 2.53 -3.30 11.23
N ALA A 125 2.24 -3.76 10.02
CA ALA A 125 0.89 -3.73 9.45
C ALA A 125 -0.16 -4.42 10.34
N ASP A 126 0.11 -5.63 10.83
CA ASP A 126 -0.79 -6.38 11.69
C ASP A 126 -1.02 -5.70 13.05
N LYS A 127 0.04 -5.13 13.64
CA LYS A 127 -0.08 -4.39 14.93
C LYS A 127 -0.96 -3.16 14.78
N ILE A 128 -0.81 -2.44 13.67
CA ILE A 128 -1.60 -1.25 13.37
C ILE A 128 -3.05 -1.64 13.10
N ALA A 129 -3.29 -2.69 12.33
CA ALA A 129 -4.62 -3.23 12.07
C ALA A 129 -5.31 -3.64 13.38
N LYS A 130 -4.60 -4.34 14.28
CA LYS A 130 -5.10 -4.71 15.60
C LYS A 130 -5.47 -3.49 16.44
N HIS A 131 -4.60 -2.48 16.49
CA HIS A 131 -4.87 -1.25 17.23
C HIS A 131 -6.15 -0.56 16.76
N PHE A 132 -6.33 -0.36 15.45
CA PHE A 132 -7.53 0.27 14.93
C PHE A 132 -8.79 -0.59 15.09
N TYR A 133 -8.67 -1.91 15.04
CA TYR A 133 -9.78 -2.81 15.33
C TYR A 133 -10.25 -2.68 16.79
N GLU A 134 -9.32 -2.66 17.75
CA GLU A 134 -9.64 -2.49 19.17
C GLU A 134 -10.21 -1.10 19.45
N GLN A 135 -9.68 -0.06 18.83
CA GLN A 135 -10.21 1.30 18.90
C GLN A 135 -11.64 1.36 18.38
N GLY A 136 -11.89 0.84 17.19
CA GLY A 136 -13.24 0.81 16.58
C GLY A 136 -14.25 0.04 17.43
N LYS A 137 -13.83 -1.08 18.04
CA LYS A 137 -14.68 -1.83 18.99
C LYS A 137 -15.03 -1.01 20.22
N THR A 138 -14.06 -0.28 20.79
CA THR A 138 -14.28 0.59 21.95
C THR A 138 -15.21 1.75 21.61
N ASP A 139 -15.02 2.37 20.46
CA ASP A 139 -15.85 3.49 20.00
C ASP A 139 -17.29 3.02 19.71
N ALA A 140 -17.47 1.86 19.09
CA ALA A 140 -18.79 1.27 18.87
C ALA A 140 -19.53 1.00 20.19
N ILE A 141 -18.86 0.46 21.21
CA ILE A 141 -19.45 0.24 22.53
C ILE A 141 -19.84 1.58 23.19
N ARG A 142 -18.98 2.59 23.07
CA ARG A 142 -19.27 3.94 23.59
C ARG A 142 -20.50 4.54 22.93
N ASP A 143 -20.61 4.43 21.60
CA ASP A 143 -21.74 4.94 20.82
C ASP A 143 -23.08 4.25 21.21
N VAL A 144 -23.06 2.92 21.33
CA VAL A 144 -24.23 2.16 21.78
C VAL A 144 -24.64 2.60 23.19
N ASN A 145 -23.69 2.75 24.11
CA ASN A 145 -23.97 3.20 25.46
C ASN A 145 -24.51 4.65 25.50
N ALA A 146 -23.96 5.55 24.66
CA ALA A 146 -24.43 6.91 24.54
C ALA A 146 -25.86 6.95 23.99
N LYS A 147 -26.17 6.20 22.94
CA LYS A 147 -27.51 6.09 22.36
C LYS A 147 -28.50 5.45 23.30
N SER A 148 -28.12 4.47 24.12
CA SER A 148 -28.97 3.84 25.10
C SER A 148 -29.24 4.76 26.32
N LYS A 149 -28.29 5.63 26.67
CA LYS A 149 -28.47 6.64 27.74
C LYS A 149 -29.23 7.86 27.26
N ASN A 150 -29.07 8.27 26.03
CA ASN A 150 -29.86 9.29 25.37
C ASN A 150 -31.17 8.68 24.83
N ILE A 151 -31.95 8.05 25.70
CA ILE A 151 -33.37 7.86 25.42
C ILE A 151 -33.88 9.26 25.27
N THR A 152 -34.20 9.68 24.05
CA THR A 152 -34.93 10.91 23.80
C THR A 152 -36.11 10.91 24.76
N ASN A 153 -36.13 11.87 25.66
CA ASN A 153 -37.34 12.30 26.38
C ASN A 153 -38.25 12.98 25.34
N GLU A 154 -38.51 12.38 24.20
CA GLU A 154 -39.80 12.57 23.59
C GLU A 154 -40.75 12.04 24.61
N VAL A 155 -41.35 13.00 25.34
CA VAL A 155 -42.53 12.75 26.14
C VAL A 155 -43.39 11.84 25.30
N ARG A 156 -43.46 10.54 25.70
CA ARG A 156 -44.41 9.61 25.10
C ARG A 156 -45.66 10.42 24.97
N ALA A 157 -46.09 10.71 23.74
CA ALA A 157 -47.35 11.37 23.50
C ALA A 157 -48.31 10.59 24.35
N THR A 158 -48.71 11.19 25.48
CA THR A 158 -49.71 10.62 26.36
C THR A 158 -50.81 10.33 25.38
N SER A 159 -51.07 9.05 25.09
CA SER A 159 -52.24 8.70 24.30
C SER A 159 -53.32 9.49 24.94
N SER A 160 -53.87 10.45 24.19
CA SER A 160 -54.97 11.24 24.66
C SER A 160 -55.94 10.20 25.25
N GLY A 161 -56.13 10.20 26.56
CA GLY A 161 -56.78 9.11 27.30
C GLY A 161 -58.25 8.92 26.93
N GLU A 162 -58.52 8.92 25.65
CA GLU A 162 -59.80 8.68 25.00
C GLU A 162 -59.82 7.24 24.54
N MET A 163 -60.24 6.33 25.42
CA MET A 163 -60.58 4.97 25.05
C MET A 163 -62.00 4.89 24.55
N PHE A 164 -62.18 4.34 23.35
CA PHE A 164 -63.51 4.00 22.82
C PHE A 164 -63.78 2.51 23.06
N ILE A 165 -64.80 2.21 23.88
CA ILE A 165 -65.30 0.86 24.13
C ILE A 165 -66.71 0.79 23.54
N ASN A 166 -66.94 -0.05 22.51
CA ASN A 166 -68.23 -0.17 21.83
C ASN A 166 -68.82 1.17 21.32
N GLY A 167 -67.97 2.05 20.77
CA GLY A 167 -68.40 3.36 20.26
C GLY A 167 -68.63 4.44 21.33
N LEU A 168 -68.41 4.13 22.59
CA LEU A 168 -68.48 5.06 23.68
C LEU A 168 -67.11 5.60 24.09
N LYS A 169 -66.98 6.91 24.15
CA LYS A 169 -65.77 7.61 24.59
C LYS A 169 -65.63 7.52 26.12
N VAL A 170 -64.63 6.77 26.58
CA VAL A 170 -64.34 6.62 28.02
C VAL A 170 -63.09 7.46 28.33
N LYS A 171 -63.27 8.42 29.28
CA LYS A 171 -62.19 9.27 29.77
C LYS A 171 -61.91 8.92 31.22
N ALA A 172 -60.67 8.53 31.53
CA ALA A 172 -60.20 8.36 32.88
C ALA A 172 -60.12 9.74 33.56
N ILE A 173 -60.84 9.97 34.63
CA ILE A 173 -60.77 11.18 35.42
C ILE A 173 -59.86 10.88 36.62
N SER A 174 -58.72 11.45 36.66
CA SER A 174 -57.75 11.31 37.75
C SER A 174 -58.33 11.96 39.02
N GLY A 175 -58.30 11.22 40.13
CA GLY A 175 -58.62 11.74 41.47
C GLY A 175 -60.03 11.56 41.91
N VAL A 176 -60.88 10.79 41.22
CA VAL A 176 -62.27 10.50 41.65
C VAL A 176 -62.45 9.02 41.83
N ASP A 177 -63.09 8.65 42.96
CA ASP A 177 -63.46 7.29 43.26
C ASP A 177 -64.22 6.63 42.08
N SER A 178 -63.85 5.40 41.73
CA SER A 178 -64.42 4.65 40.61
C SER A 178 -65.96 4.41 40.75
N SER A 179 -66.53 4.66 41.89
CA SER A 179 -67.99 4.55 42.12
C SER A 179 -68.79 5.64 41.38
N LYS A 180 -68.15 6.65 40.77
CA LYS A 180 -68.87 7.77 40.10
C LYS A 180 -68.59 7.79 38.57
N LEU A 181 -68.61 6.65 37.92
CA LEU A 181 -68.47 6.57 36.50
C LEU A 181 -69.67 7.21 35.77
N LYS A 182 -69.45 8.36 35.12
CA LYS A 182 -70.47 9.01 34.28
C LYS A 182 -70.25 8.64 32.82
N ILE A 183 -71.16 7.86 32.27
CA ILE A 183 -71.17 7.50 30.85
C ILE A 183 -72.03 8.56 30.13
N LYS A 184 -71.44 9.34 29.23
CA LYS A 184 -72.18 10.25 28.35
C LYS A 184 -72.39 9.55 27.00
N THR A 185 -73.64 9.24 26.70
CA THR A 185 -74.05 8.82 25.37
C THR A 185 -74.33 10.05 24.51
N LYS A 186 -73.72 10.09 23.34
CA LYS A 186 -73.97 11.12 22.33
C LYS A 186 -75.20 10.65 21.53
N LYS A 187 -76.29 11.49 21.62
CA LYS A 187 -77.44 11.39 20.68
C LYS A 187 -77.05 11.86 19.32
#